data_afaacb1bf81c4362a8c30a08bd2abe46
#
_entry.id   afaacb1bf81c4362a8c30a08bd2abe46
#
_cell.length_a   1.000
_cell.length_b   1.000
_cell.length_c   1.000
_cell.angle_alpha   90.00
_cell.angle_beta   90.00
_cell.angle_gamma   90.00
#
_symmetry.space_group_name_H-M   'P 1'
#
loop_
_entity.id
_entity.type
_entity.pdbx_description
1 polymer ?
#
loop_
_entity_poly.entity_id
_entity_poly.type
_entity_poly.pdbx_seq_one_letter_code
_entity_poly.pdbx_strand_id
1 'polypeptide(L)'
;MILRLILVFVLCSISFYYAEDIQVKMLTRSYFDVPVIGRVYLLQATYLSNNRKNTTETTNVETRFFGFIAGLVSDLEDTTGTLVDDEGQVWDYNINDKEYWKPSNTIEEESENEDEKPKKIQFTIGSDGESSSDYNIISVSRIGNDEIETIHGFRTNKWTTTLEFSEFKWIVDEWSVDELSVLHLADSLNKQVLIRQGVSDTLIAISKYGSGLSNNEMILGATNLDSIYQVYGIAQIPGEIVKGNVKKFEKGEDDPTVSFGIEMVELYVEDYDEKRFLIPDDFEFVD
;
A
#
# COMPACT_ATOMS: atom_id res chain seq x y z
N MET A 1 -18.84 22.90 41.17
CA MET A 1 -19.08 21.70 40.34
C MET A 1 -19.58 22.06 38.93
N ILE A 2 -20.58 22.89 38.79
CA ILE A 2 -21.19 23.31 37.51
C ILE A 2 -20.17 23.99 36.57
N LEU A 3 -19.29 24.88 37.05
CA LEU A 3 -18.31 25.59 36.25
C LEU A 3 -17.26 24.65 35.59
N ARG A 4 -16.86 23.56 36.28
CA ARG A 4 -15.96 22.55 35.73
C ARG A 4 -16.63 21.70 34.65
N LEU A 5 -17.92 21.46 34.75
CA LEU A 5 -18.69 20.71 33.74
C LEU A 5 -18.84 21.53 32.45
N ILE A 6 -19.09 22.85 32.60
CA ILE A 6 -19.19 23.77 31.46
C ILE A 6 -17.83 23.89 30.75
N LEU A 7 -16.72 23.96 31.50
CA LEU A 7 -15.37 24.03 30.89
C LEU A 7 -15.02 22.77 30.10
N VAL A 8 -15.37 21.57 30.61
CA VAL A 8 -15.18 20.30 29.91
C VAL A 8 -16.05 20.23 28.65
N PHE A 9 -17.28 20.71 28.72
CA PHE A 9 -18.20 20.73 27.57
C PHE A 9 -17.71 21.71 26.48
N VAL A 10 -17.19 22.86 26.86
CA VAL A 10 -16.61 23.86 25.94
C VAL A 10 -15.30 23.34 25.32
N LEU A 11 -14.44 22.68 26.10
CA LEU A 11 -13.22 22.05 25.58
C LEU A 11 -13.53 20.88 24.64
N CYS A 12 -14.53 20.05 24.95
CA CYS A 12 -14.97 18.99 24.04
C CYS A 12 -15.57 19.55 22.74
N SER A 13 -16.40 20.63 22.83
CA SER A 13 -16.97 21.23 21.61
C SER A 13 -15.90 21.91 20.74
N ILE A 14 -14.88 22.49 21.33
CA ILE A 14 -13.75 23.07 20.59
C ILE A 14 -12.95 21.96 19.90
N SER A 15 -12.75 20.83 20.57
CA SER A 15 -12.05 19.67 19.98
C SER A 15 -12.82 19.07 18.78
N PHE A 16 -14.14 19.08 18.81
CA PHE A 16 -14.96 18.63 17.67
C PHE A 16 -14.91 19.62 16.48
N TYR A 17 -14.75 20.92 16.73
CA TYR A 17 -14.70 21.93 15.66
C TYR A 17 -13.35 21.92 14.90
N TYR A 18 -12.26 21.51 15.57
CA TYR A 18 -10.93 21.45 14.95
C TYR A 18 -10.67 20.13 14.15
N ALA A 19 -11.55 19.12 14.29
CA ALA A 19 -11.35 17.84 13.61
C ALA A 19 -11.80 17.84 12.14
N GLU A 20 -12.48 18.92 11.68
CA GLU A 20 -12.97 19.02 10.30
C GLU A 20 -11.96 19.67 9.33
N ASP A 21 -10.92 20.32 9.86
CA ASP A 21 -10.02 21.18 9.07
C ASP A 21 -8.66 20.57 8.75
N ILE A 22 -8.49 19.25 8.92
CA ILE A 22 -7.22 18.58 8.65
C ILE A 22 -7.39 17.39 7.72
N GLN A 23 -6.33 17.12 6.97
CA GLN A 23 -6.18 15.88 6.21
C GLN A 23 -4.80 15.28 6.43
N VAL A 24 -4.69 13.97 6.25
CA VAL A 24 -3.43 13.25 6.20
C VAL A 24 -3.09 12.98 4.75
N LYS A 25 -1.89 13.38 4.34
CA LYS A 25 -1.29 12.95 3.08
C LYS A 25 -0.30 11.84 3.34
N MET A 26 -0.43 10.75 2.58
CA MET A 26 0.53 9.67 2.53
C MET A 26 0.94 9.43 1.08
N LEU A 27 2.25 9.43 0.82
CA LEU A 27 2.82 9.08 -0.48
C LEU A 27 3.66 7.83 -0.32
N THR A 28 3.30 6.77 -1.03
CA THR A 28 4.05 5.52 -1.08
C THR A 28 4.59 5.29 -2.48
N ARG A 29 5.73 4.64 -2.57
CA ARG A 29 6.35 4.22 -3.82
C ARG A 29 6.64 2.73 -3.76
N SER A 30 6.04 1.97 -4.65
CA SER A 30 6.39 0.57 -4.88
C SER A 30 7.26 0.44 -6.12
N TYR A 31 8.08 -0.59 -6.19
CA TYR A 31 8.84 -0.90 -7.38
C TYR A 31 8.96 -2.42 -7.60
N PHE A 32 9.07 -2.79 -8.87
CA PHE A 32 9.31 -4.16 -9.31
C PHE A 32 10.42 -4.15 -10.36
N ASP A 33 11.43 -4.98 -10.16
CA ASP A 33 12.44 -5.22 -11.18
C ASP A 33 11.93 -6.33 -12.11
N VAL A 34 11.59 -5.94 -13.34
CA VAL A 34 11.15 -6.87 -14.38
C VAL A 34 12.35 -7.22 -15.26
N PRO A 35 12.74 -8.51 -15.35
CA PRO A 35 13.83 -8.92 -16.24
C PRO A 35 13.61 -8.42 -17.67
N VAL A 36 14.66 -7.90 -18.31
CA VAL A 36 14.66 -7.35 -19.68
C VAL A 36 13.98 -5.97 -19.82
N ILE A 37 12.87 -5.72 -19.14
CA ILE A 37 12.13 -4.45 -19.25
C ILE A 37 12.83 -3.35 -18.46
N GLY A 38 13.15 -3.61 -17.19
CA GLY A 38 13.72 -2.63 -16.28
C GLY A 38 12.94 -2.56 -14.97
N ARG A 39 12.86 -1.37 -14.37
CA ARG A 39 12.14 -1.17 -13.13
C ARG A 39 10.83 -0.45 -13.38
N VAL A 40 9.76 -1.01 -12.89
CA VAL A 40 8.43 -0.40 -12.87
C VAL A 40 8.21 0.21 -11.49
N TYR A 41 7.82 1.46 -11.44
CA TYR A 41 7.43 2.17 -10.22
C TYR A 41 5.93 2.42 -10.23
N LEU A 42 5.32 2.23 -9.08
CA LEU A 42 3.96 2.65 -8.78
C LEU A 42 4.04 3.69 -7.67
N LEU A 43 3.61 4.90 -7.96
CA LEU A 43 3.50 5.98 -7.00
C LEU A 43 2.04 6.13 -6.59
N GLN A 44 1.75 5.95 -5.31
CA GLN A 44 0.41 6.06 -4.76
C GLN A 44 0.34 7.22 -3.77
N ALA A 45 -0.50 8.20 -4.06
CA ALA A 45 -0.81 9.30 -3.15
C ALA A 45 -2.20 9.08 -2.55
N THR A 46 -2.26 9.01 -1.22
CA THR A 46 -3.51 8.85 -0.48
C THR A 46 -3.75 10.08 0.39
N TYR A 47 -4.93 10.65 0.27
CA TYR A 47 -5.45 11.71 1.12
C TYR A 47 -6.60 11.15 1.96
N LEU A 48 -6.52 11.38 3.27
CA LEU A 48 -7.51 10.93 4.24
C LEU A 48 -7.99 12.13 5.04
N SER A 49 -9.29 12.30 5.11
CA SER A 49 -9.95 13.26 5.99
C SER A 49 -11.13 12.58 6.68
N ASN A 50 -11.84 13.34 7.49
CA ASN A 50 -13.00 12.83 8.20
C ASN A 50 -14.05 12.29 7.20
N ASN A 51 -14.24 10.97 7.16
CA ASN A 51 -15.16 10.24 6.29
C ASN A 51 -14.87 10.29 4.76
N ARG A 52 -13.75 10.86 4.32
CA ARG A 52 -13.39 10.94 2.90
C ARG A 52 -12.01 10.37 2.66
N LYS A 53 -11.85 9.75 1.49
CA LYS A 53 -10.57 9.22 1.05
C LYS A 53 -10.41 9.44 -0.44
N ASN A 54 -9.24 9.89 -0.84
CA ASN A 54 -8.84 9.89 -2.24
C ASN A 54 -7.49 9.21 -2.37
N THR A 55 -7.39 8.27 -3.30
CA THR A 55 -6.14 7.57 -3.62
C THR A 55 -5.90 7.69 -5.10
N THR A 56 -4.73 8.21 -5.49
CA THR A 56 -4.28 8.26 -6.89
C THR A 56 -3.08 7.35 -7.07
N GLU A 57 -3.03 6.65 -8.18
CA GLU A 57 -1.93 5.78 -8.57
C GLU A 57 -1.37 6.23 -9.90
N THR A 58 -0.05 6.39 -9.97
CA THR A 58 0.67 6.70 -11.20
C THR A 58 1.74 5.66 -11.42
N THR A 59 1.72 5.01 -12.58
CA THR A 59 2.72 4.05 -12.99
C THR A 59 3.81 4.75 -13.80
N ASN A 60 5.07 4.42 -13.52
CA ASN A 60 6.24 4.90 -14.25
C ASN A 60 7.18 3.74 -14.56
N VAL A 61 7.75 3.71 -15.75
CA VAL A 61 8.64 2.62 -16.17
C VAL A 61 10.02 3.15 -16.52
N GLU A 62 11.04 2.74 -15.76
CA GLU A 62 12.46 2.96 -16.11
C GLU A 62 12.98 1.79 -16.96
N THR A 63 12.99 1.97 -18.29
CA THR A 63 13.46 0.94 -19.21
C THR A 63 14.98 0.85 -19.24
N ARG A 64 15.52 -0.38 -19.20
CA ARG A 64 16.97 -0.63 -19.38
C ARG A 64 17.42 -0.50 -20.84
N PHE A 65 16.51 -0.59 -21.79
CA PHE A 65 16.78 -0.50 -23.22
C PHE A 65 15.97 0.63 -23.85
N PHE A 66 16.60 1.77 -24.07
CA PHE A 66 16.03 2.88 -24.81
C PHE A 66 15.68 2.45 -26.24
N GLY A 67 14.42 2.53 -26.61
CA GLY A 67 13.99 2.59 -28.02
C GLY A 67 13.15 1.43 -28.55
N PHE A 68 13.22 0.22 -28.01
CA PHE A 68 12.43 -0.91 -28.56
C PHE A 68 11.06 -1.11 -27.89
N ILE A 69 10.87 -0.56 -26.71
CA ILE A 69 9.67 -0.80 -25.89
C ILE A 69 8.82 0.48 -25.71
N ALA A 70 9.22 1.60 -26.30
CA ALA A 70 8.54 2.89 -26.11
C ALA A 70 7.03 2.85 -26.44
N GLY A 71 6.61 2.04 -27.42
CA GLY A 71 5.20 1.86 -27.76
C GLY A 71 4.41 0.96 -26.81
N LEU A 72 5.10 0.09 -26.05
CA LEU A 72 4.48 -0.77 -25.04
C LEU A 72 4.41 -0.09 -23.66
N VAL A 73 5.22 0.94 -23.47
CA VAL A 73 5.37 1.67 -22.20
C VAL A 73 4.44 2.88 -22.13
N SER A 74 4.10 3.48 -23.28
CA SER A 74 3.18 4.63 -23.32
C SER A 74 1.79 4.32 -22.75
N ASP A 75 1.34 3.07 -22.88
CA ASP A 75 0.04 2.62 -22.35
C ASP A 75 0.11 2.25 -20.84
N LEU A 76 1.31 2.29 -20.25
CA LEU A 76 1.52 2.02 -18.82
C LEU A 76 1.62 3.30 -17.98
N GLU A 77 1.80 4.46 -18.61
CA GLU A 77 1.89 5.76 -17.91
C GLU A 77 0.49 6.35 -17.71
N ASP A 78 -0.36 5.62 -17.01
CA ASP A 78 -1.71 6.08 -16.69
C ASP A 78 -1.83 6.51 -15.23
N THR A 79 -2.66 7.51 -14.97
CA THR A 79 -2.96 7.96 -13.61
C THR A 79 -4.43 7.72 -13.33
N THR A 80 -4.67 6.73 -12.51
CA THR A 80 -6.01 6.36 -12.05
C THR A 80 -6.21 6.75 -10.59
N GLY A 81 -7.44 6.81 -10.15
CA GLY A 81 -7.74 7.08 -8.76
C GLY A 81 -9.04 6.47 -8.29
N THR A 82 -9.15 6.39 -6.97
CA THR A 82 -10.36 5.95 -6.27
C THR A 82 -10.72 6.99 -5.21
N LEU A 83 -11.91 7.53 -5.31
CA LEU A 83 -12.50 8.48 -4.36
C LEU A 83 -13.58 7.79 -3.54
N VAL A 84 -13.55 7.98 -2.22
CA VAL A 84 -14.65 7.66 -1.31
C VAL A 84 -15.19 8.98 -0.77
N ASP A 85 -16.44 9.27 -1.07
CA ASP A 85 -17.11 10.50 -0.62
C ASP A 85 -17.62 10.40 0.83
N ASP A 86 -18.22 11.46 1.34
CA ASP A 86 -18.75 11.54 2.71
C ASP A 86 -20.00 10.67 2.95
N GLU A 87 -20.64 10.17 1.91
CA GLU A 87 -21.73 9.19 1.98
C GLU A 87 -21.19 7.74 1.97
N GLY A 88 -19.88 7.54 1.74
CA GLY A 88 -19.23 6.25 1.63
C GLY A 88 -19.35 5.63 0.23
N GLN A 89 -19.79 6.42 -0.77
CA GLN A 89 -19.82 5.98 -2.17
C GLN A 89 -18.41 5.93 -2.72
N VAL A 90 -18.15 4.91 -3.53
CA VAL A 90 -16.85 4.73 -4.19
C VAL A 90 -16.98 5.14 -5.65
N TRP A 91 -15.99 5.88 -6.13
CA TRP A 91 -15.85 6.34 -7.48
C TRP A 91 -14.42 6.02 -7.95
N ASP A 92 -14.30 5.31 -9.05
CA ASP A 92 -13.01 5.19 -9.75
C ASP A 92 -12.95 6.26 -10.85
N TYR A 93 -11.74 6.73 -11.15
CA TYR A 93 -11.54 7.74 -12.18
C TYR A 93 -10.19 7.59 -12.88
N ASN A 94 -10.12 8.08 -14.12
CA ASN A 94 -8.91 8.17 -14.91
C ASN A 94 -8.62 9.64 -15.22
N ILE A 95 -7.45 10.13 -14.81
CA ILE A 95 -7.05 11.54 -15.01
C ILE A 95 -6.72 11.82 -16.47
N ASN A 96 -6.14 10.86 -17.18
CA ASN A 96 -5.69 11.03 -18.56
C ASN A 96 -6.90 11.14 -19.51
N ASP A 97 -7.90 10.27 -19.31
CA ASP A 97 -9.11 10.22 -20.11
C ASP A 97 -10.18 11.20 -19.64
N LYS A 98 -10.04 11.72 -18.40
CA LYS A 98 -11.03 12.58 -17.73
C LYS A 98 -12.39 11.91 -17.59
N GLU A 99 -12.38 10.65 -17.20
CA GLU A 99 -13.55 9.82 -17.01
C GLU A 99 -13.64 9.36 -15.56
N TYR A 100 -14.89 9.13 -15.09
CA TYR A 100 -15.13 8.50 -13.80
C TYR A 100 -16.35 7.58 -13.86
N TRP A 101 -16.36 6.55 -13.00
CA TRP A 101 -17.40 5.53 -12.95
C TRP A 101 -17.59 4.99 -11.55
N LYS A 102 -18.70 4.31 -11.35
CA LYS A 102 -18.89 3.50 -10.15
C LYS A 102 -18.22 2.15 -10.38
N PRO A 103 -17.34 1.69 -9.44
CA PRO A 103 -16.81 0.35 -9.55
C PRO A 103 -17.96 -0.66 -9.58
N SER A 104 -17.94 -1.54 -10.55
CA SER A 104 -18.94 -2.61 -10.63
C SER A 104 -18.80 -3.51 -9.41
N ASN A 105 -19.86 -3.62 -8.59
CA ASN A 105 -19.93 -4.55 -7.46
C ASN A 105 -20.03 -6.02 -7.89
N THR A 106 -19.83 -6.31 -9.16
CA THR A 106 -19.78 -7.68 -9.64
C THR A 106 -18.50 -8.34 -9.13
N ILE A 107 -18.65 -9.16 -8.10
CA ILE A 107 -17.91 -10.43 -8.04
C ILE A 107 -18.32 -11.12 -9.34
N GLU A 108 -17.61 -10.84 -10.42
CA GLU A 108 -17.87 -11.46 -11.71
C GLU A 108 -17.61 -12.95 -11.54
N GLU A 109 -18.69 -13.76 -11.54
CA GLU A 109 -18.62 -15.07 -12.14
C GLU A 109 -17.96 -14.87 -13.50
N GLU A 110 -16.79 -15.47 -13.71
CA GLU A 110 -16.00 -15.41 -14.93
C GLU A 110 -16.88 -15.60 -16.16
N SER A 111 -17.34 -14.50 -16.78
CA SER A 111 -17.96 -14.56 -18.10
C SER A 111 -16.87 -14.36 -19.15
N GLU A 112 -16.71 -15.38 -19.97
CA GLU A 112 -15.77 -15.55 -21.09
C GLU A 112 -15.95 -14.51 -22.23
N ASN A 113 -15.84 -13.22 -21.95
CA ASN A 113 -15.76 -12.21 -23.00
C ASN A 113 -14.60 -11.24 -22.71
N GLU A 114 -13.43 -11.60 -23.24
CA GLU A 114 -12.12 -10.97 -22.99
C GLU A 114 -11.80 -9.69 -23.77
N ASP A 115 -12.72 -9.04 -24.46
CA ASP A 115 -12.26 -8.18 -25.54
C ASP A 115 -12.35 -6.64 -25.34
N GLU A 116 -12.85 -6.08 -24.24
CA GLU A 116 -12.93 -4.60 -24.15
C GLU A 116 -12.89 -3.96 -22.74
N LYS A 117 -12.04 -4.40 -21.81
CA LYS A 117 -11.82 -3.64 -20.55
C LYS A 117 -10.36 -3.27 -20.38
N PRO A 118 -10.05 -2.08 -19.83
CA PRO A 118 -8.67 -1.74 -19.47
C PRO A 118 -8.15 -2.79 -18.50
N LYS A 119 -7.15 -3.56 -18.95
CA LYS A 119 -6.55 -4.62 -18.15
C LYS A 119 -5.91 -4.00 -16.92
N LYS A 120 -6.57 -4.09 -15.77
CA LYS A 120 -5.92 -3.88 -14.49
C LYS A 120 -4.74 -4.84 -14.46
N ILE A 121 -3.52 -4.33 -14.51
CA ILE A 121 -2.31 -5.15 -14.45
C ILE A 121 -2.23 -5.66 -13.01
N GLN A 122 -2.82 -6.83 -12.78
CA GLN A 122 -2.63 -7.59 -11.57
C GLN A 122 -1.27 -8.28 -11.71
N PHE A 123 -0.24 -7.71 -11.09
CA PHE A 123 1.04 -8.39 -10.95
C PHE A 123 0.87 -9.52 -9.94
N THR A 124 0.41 -10.66 -10.42
CA THR A 124 0.58 -11.90 -9.69
C THR A 124 2.02 -12.32 -9.91
N ILE A 125 2.90 -12.12 -8.94
CA ILE A 125 4.25 -12.70 -8.96
C ILE A 125 4.03 -14.21 -8.86
N GLY A 126 3.96 -14.84 -10.05
CA GLY A 126 3.44 -16.14 -10.26
C GLY A 126 4.19 -17.21 -9.51
N SER A 127 3.44 -18.09 -8.95
CA SER A 127 3.71 -19.51 -9.10
C SER A 127 2.84 -20.00 -10.26
N ASP A 128 3.43 -20.68 -11.22
CA ASP A 128 2.71 -21.46 -12.21
C ASP A 128 1.83 -22.49 -11.49
N GLY A 129 0.62 -22.08 -11.06
CA GLY A 129 -0.45 -22.97 -10.63
C GLY A 129 -0.18 -24.01 -9.54
N GLU A 130 1.02 -24.09 -8.96
CA GLU A 130 1.35 -25.00 -7.89
C GLU A 130 1.00 -24.36 -6.53
N SER A 131 0.07 -24.98 -5.84
CA SER A 131 -0.33 -24.56 -4.50
C SER A 131 0.90 -24.43 -3.59
N SER A 132 1.04 -23.31 -2.91
CA SER A 132 2.16 -22.91 -2.04
C SER A 132 2.43 -23.84 -0.84
N SER A 133 1.83 -25.03 -0.79
CA SER A 133 1.90 -25.96 0.34
C SER A 133 3.17 -26.82 0.39
N ASP A 134 4.07 -26.79 -0.60
CA ASP A 134 5.19 -27.75 -0.70
C ASP A 134 6.60 -27.14 -0.57
N TYR A 135 6.73 -25.86 -0.28
CA TYR A 135 8.06 -25.29 -0.05
C TYR A 135 8.55 -25.61 1.37
N ASN A 136 9.44 -26.61 1.49
CA ASN A 136 10.12 -26.88 2.75
C ASN A 136 11.08 -25.74 3.11
N ILE A 137 10.69 -24.93 4.07
CA ILE A 137 11.58 -23.93 4.67
C ILE A 137 12.62 -24.66 5.49
N ILE A 138 13.90 -24.45 5.16
CA ILE A 138 15.05 -25.05 5.86
C ILE A 138 15.38 -24.25 7.10
N SER A 139 15.45 -22.92 6.96
CA SER A 139 15.77 -22.02 8.06
C SER A 139 15.15 -20.65 7.88
N VAL A 140 14.88 -19.98 9.00
CA VAL A 140 14.49 -18.57 9.05
C VAL A 140 15.37 -17.87 10.07
N SER A 141 15.96 -16.75 9.70
CA SER A 141 16.75 -15.94 10.61
C SER A 141 16.44 -14.45 10.42
N ARG A 142 16.53 -13.66 11.49
CA ARG A 142 16.37 -12.20 11.47
C ARG A 142 17.51 -11.54 12.21
N ILE A 143 18.10 -10.53 11.60
CA ILE A 143 19.18 -9.74 12.17
C ILE A 143 18.76 -8.27 12.13
N GLY A 144 18.83 -7.59 13.28
CA GLY A 144 18.69 -6.14 13.37
C GLY A 144 20.04 -5.47 13.19
N ASN A 145 20.08 -4.33 12.53
CA ASN A 145 21.25 -3.45 12.49
C ASN A 145 21.07 -2.34 13.53
N ASP A 146 22.06 -2.13 14.38
CA ASP A 146 22.05 -1.05 15.39
C ASP A 146 22.32 0.34 14.77
N GLU A 147 22.69 0.40 13.49
CA GLU A 147 22.90 1.65 12.78
C GLU A 147 21.56 2.26 12.38
N ILE A 148 21.38 3.55 12.74
CA ILE A 148 20.21 4.33 12.35
C ILE A 148 20.43 4.88 10.94
N GLU A 149 19.52 4.54 10.03
CA GLU A 149 19.45 5.10 8.69
C GLU A 149 18.35 6.16 8.63
N THR A 150 18.53 7.18 7.77
CA THR A 150 17.47 8.15 7.49
C THR A 150 16.93 7.93 6.09
N ILE A 151 15.65 7.53 5.99
CA ILE A 151 14.96 7.26 4.73
C ILE A 151 13.80 8.25 4.61
N HIS A 152 13.80 9.10 3.59
CA HIS A 152 12.77 10.13 3.38
C HIS A 152 12.44 10.98 4.62
N GLY A 153 13.45 11.23 5.48
CA GLY A 153 13.27 11.96 6.74
C GLY A 153 12.90 11.10 7.95
N PHE A 154 12.54 9.83 7.76
CA PHE A 154 12.30 8.88 8.85
C PHE A 154 13.63 8.33 9.39
N ARG A 155 13.81 8.40 10.70
CA ARG A 155 14.95 7.76 11.39
C ARG A 155 14.59 6.31 11.65
N THR A 156 15.25 5.38 10.97
CA THR A 156 14.86 3.97 10.91
C THR A 156 15.95 3.05 11.44
N ASN A 157 15.51 1.90 11.95
CA ASN A 157 16.36 0.73 12.21
C ASN A 157 16.12 -0.30 11.12
N LYS A 158 17.20 -0.85 10.57
CA LYS A 158 17.13 -1.87 9.53
C LYS A 158 17.09 -3.27 10.12
N TRP A 159 16.23 -4.11 9.57
CA TRP A 159 16.08 -5.52 9.87
C TRP A 159 16.22 -6.33 8.59
N THR A 160 17.00 -7.39 8.63
CA THR A 160 17.13 -8.31 7.49
C THR A 160 16.65 -9.69 7.93
N THR A 161 15.63 -10.19 7.25
CA THR A 161 15.11 -11.55 7.45
C THR A 161 15.50 -12.41 6.25
N THR A 162 16.10 -13.56 6.50
CA THR A 162 16.43 -14.54 5.49
C THR A 162 15.57 -15.79 5.68
N LEU A 163 14.88 -16.20 4.62
CA LEU A 163 14.15 -17.46 4.54
C LEU A 163 14.88 -18.35 3.55
N GLU A 164 15.39 -19.48 4.00
CA GLU A 164 16.12 -20.46 3.19
C GLU A 164 15.22 -21.63 2.81
N PHE A 165 15.23 -21.98 1.53
CA PHE A 165 14.59 -23.14 0.95
C PHE A 165 15.66 -24.03 0.28
N SER A 166 15.27 -25.21 -0.22
CA SER A 166 16.23 -26.13 -0.85
C SER A 166 16.89 -25.56 -2.12
N GLU A 167 16.14 -24.83 -2.91
CA GLU A 167 16.56 -24.36 -4.24
C GLU A 167 16.71 -22.85 -4.37
N PHE A 168 16.21 -22.08 -3.40
CA PHE A 168 16.26 -20.61 -3.41
C PHE A 168 16.26 -20.06 -1.99
N LYS A 169 16.51 -18.76 -1.87
CA LYS A 169 16.33 -18.00 -0.63
C LYS A 169 15.62 -16.68 -0.90
N TRP A 170 14.84 -16.24 0.08
CA TRP A 170 14.33 -14.88 0.15
C TRP A 170 15.11 -14.07 1.16
N ILE A 171 15.45 -12.84 0.81
CA ILE A 171 15.98 -11.83 1.73
C ILE A 171 14.98 -10.69 1.77
N VAL A 172 14.50 -10.40 2.98
CA VAL A 172 13.56 -9.33 3.27
C VAL A 172 14.27 -8.29 4.12
N ASP A 173 14.53 -7.13 3.55
CA ASP A 173 15.04 -5.96 4.26
C ASP A 173 13.88 -5.06 4.64
N GLU A 174 13.75 -4.73 5.92
CA GLU A 174 12.67 -3.90 6.46
C GLU A 174 13.26 -2.78 7.31
N TRP A 175 12.72 -1.58 7.18
CA TRP A 175 13.14 -0.41 7.95
C TRP A 175 11.97 0.07 8.80
N SER A 176 12.17 0.03 10.11
CA SER A 176 11.15 0.41 11.08
C SER A 176 11.50 1.71 11.82
N VAL A 177 10.48 2.42 12.24
CA VAL A 177 10.55 3.56 13.17
C VAL A 177 9.80 3.21 14.44
N ASP A 178 10.22 3.76 15.58
CA ASP A 178 9.64 3.40 16.89
C ASP A 178 8.15 3.77 16.99
N GLU A 179 7.77 4.94 16.48
CA GLU A 179 6.39 5.44 16.54
C GLU A 179 6.12 6.47 15.45
N LEU A 180 4.96 6.37 14.79
CA LEU A 180 4.44 7.31 13.82
C LEU A 180 3.02 7.74 14.18
N SER A 181 2.88 8.77 15.02
CA SER A 181 1.57 9.30 15.45
C SER A 181 0.67 9.69 14.27
N VAL A 182 1.26 10.20 13.17
CA VAL A 182 0.51 10.54 11.96
C VAL A 182 -0.04 9.28 11.27
N LEU A 183 0.68 8.15 11.32
CA LEU A 183 0.17 6.89 10.78
C LEU A 183 -1.03 6.37 11.57
N HIS A 184 -0.99 6.48 12.91
CA HIS A 184 -2.14 6.15 13.75
C HIS A 184 -3.36 7.04 13.47
N LEU A 185 -3.12 8.33 13.17
CA LEU A 185 -4.19 9.22 12.73
C LEU A 185 -4.76 8.76 11.37
N ALA A 186 -3.89 8.43 10.40
CA ALA A 186 -4.32 7.89 9.10
C ALA A 186 -5.15 6.62 9.25
N ASP A 187 -4.72 5.68 10.12
CA ASP A 187 -5.48 4.46 10.44
C ASP A 187 -6.87 4.78 11.01
N SER A 188 -6.93 5.76 11.92
CA SER A 188 -8.20 6.19 12.52
C SER A 188 -9.16 6.79 11.50
N LEU A 189 -8.66 7.66 10.61
CA LEU A 189 -9.44 8.26 9.54
C LEU A 189 -9.91 7.21 8.52
N ASN A 190 -9.02 6.31 8.11
CA ASN A 190 -9.38 5.21 7.20
C ASN A 190 -10.45 4.28 7.79
N LYS A 191 -10.38 4.02 9.09
CA LYS A 191 -11.41 3.27 9.81
C LYS A 191 -12.79 3.91 9.68
N GLN A 192 -12.86 5.24 9.81
CA GLN A 192 -14.12 5.97 9.67
C GLN A 192 -14.67 5.84 8.25
N VAL A 193 -13.81 5.94 7.23
CA VAL A 193 -14.18 5.70 5.83
C VAL A 193 -14.74 4.29 5.63
N LEU A 194 -14.06 3.26 6.13
CA LEU A 194 -14.50 1.87 6.01
C LEU A 194 -15.85 1.61 6.70
N ILE A 195 -16.07 2.21 7.87
CA ILE A 195 -17.37 2.15 8.58
C ILE A 195 -18.49 2.76 7.70
N ARG A 196 -18.22 3.90 7.05
CA ARG A 196 -19.18 4.53 6.14
C ARG A 196 -19.51 3.66 4.93
N GLN A 197 -18.54 2.94 4.42
CA GLN A 197 -18.72 1.97 3.34
C GLN A 197 -19.48 0.70 3.79
N GLY A 198 -19.77 0.55 5.08
CA GLY A 198 -20.47 -0.62 5.62
C GLY A 198 -19.56 -1.85 5.76
N VAL A 199 -18.25 -1.67 5.80
CA VAL A 199 -17.28 -2.75 6.04
C VAL A 199 -17.46 -3.29 7.47
N SER A 200 -17.44 -4.60 7.63
CA SER A 200 -17.62 -5.23 8.94
C SER A 200 -16.47 -4.93 9.91
N ASP A 201 -16.79 -4.84 11.21
CA ASP A 201 -15.80 -4.57 12.26
C ASP A 201 -14.61 -5.55 12.25
N THR A 202 -14.84 -6.79 11.86
CA THR A 202 -13.79 -7.82 11.76
C THR A 202 -12.78 -7.46 10.69
N LEU A 203 -13.22 -7.04 9.50
CA LEU A 203 -12.35 -6.62 8.40
C LEU A 203 -11.64 -5.30 8.74
N ILE A 204 -12.33 -4.37 9.43
CA ILE A 204 -11.74 -3.13 9.91
C ILE A 204 -10.61 -3.40 10.90
N ALA A 205 -10.74 -4.40 11.77
CA ALA A 205 -9.73 -4.73 12.78
C ALA A 205 -8.41 -5.25 12.18
N ILE A 206 -8.47 -5.86 10.98
CA ILE A 206 -7.29 -6.37 10.27
C ILE A 206 -6.70 -5.33 9.31
N SER A 207 -7.47 -4.31 8.93
CA SER A 207 -7.03 -3.28 8.00
C SER A 207 -6.22 -2.20 8.72
N LYS A 208 -4.88 -2.31 8.65
CA LYS A 208 -3.96 -1.27 9.13
C LYS A 208 -3.16 -0.73 7.96
N TYR A 209 -3.02 0.59 7.85
CA TYR A 209 -2.19 1.21 6.81
C TYR A 209 -0.72 0.79 6.90
N GLY A 210 -0.16 0.68 8.10
CA GLY A 210 1.23 0.26 8.31
C GLY A 210 1.50 -1.19 7.91
N SER A 211 0.49 -2.07 7.94
CA SER A 211 0.64 -3.48 7.54
C SER A 211 0.78 -3.64 6.01
N GLY A 212 0.37 -2.64 5.21
CA GLY A 212 0.51 -2.67 3.75
C GLY A 212 1.96 -2.61 3.27
N LEU A 213 2.89 -2.07 4.08
CA LEU A 213 4.32 -2.03 3.78
C LEU A 213 5.03 -3.35 4.10
N SER A 214 4.46 -4.17 4.98
CA SER A 214 4.91 -5.52 5.25
C SER A 214 4.13 -6.56 4.45
N ASN A 215 3.84 -6.29 3.17
CA ASN A 215 2.93 -7.10 2.35
C ASN A 215 3.46 -8.51 2.13
N ASN A 216 3.28 -9.32 3.15
CA ASN A 216 3.67 -10.71 3.26
C ASN A 216 3.01 -11.60 2.18
N GLU A 217 1.85 -11.16 1.66
CA GLU A 217 1.11 -11.86 0.61
C GLU A 217 1.85 -11.88 -0.73
N MET A 218 2.68 -10.87 -1.01
CA MET A 218 3.45 -10.80 -2.26
C MET A 218 4.64 -11.77 -2.30
N ILE A 219 5.16 -12.21 -1.14
CA ILE A 219 6.39 -13.02 -1.08
C ILE A 219 6.10 -14.50 -1.33
N LEU A 220 5.04 -15.03 -0.74
CA LEU A 220 4.71 -16.45 -0.74
C LEU A 220 3.27 -16.73 -1.22
N GLY A 221 2.64 -15.78 -1.92
CA GLY A 221 1.23 -15.88 -2.23
C GLY A 221 0.37 -15.72 -0.97
N ALA A 222 -0.64 -16.55 -0.80
CA ALA A 222 -1.52 -16.52 0.37
C ALA A 222 -0.85 -17.01 1.69
N THR A 223 0.44 -17.30 1.69
CA THR A 223 1.12 -17.82 2.89
C THR A 223 1.47 -16.65 3.82
N ASN A 224 0.91 -16.67 5.01
CA ASN A 224 1.12 -15.66 6.03
C ASN A 224 2.53 -15.80 6.63
N LEU A 225 3.44 -14.87 6.30
CA LEU A 225 4.80 -14.84 6.86
C LEU A 225 4.81 -14.73 8.39
N ASP A 226 3.84 -14.07 8.99
CA ASP A 226 3.73 -13.96 10.45
C ASP A 226 3.59 -15.34 11.10
N SER A 227 2.83 -16.24 10.46
CA SER A 227 2.72 -17.63 10.92
C SER A 227 4.05 -18.37 10.83
N ILE A 228 4.81 -18.15 9.75
CA ILE A 228 6.16 -18.73 9.59
C ILE A 228 7.08 -18.18 10.67
N TYR A 229 7.11 -16.87 10.88
CA TYR A 229 7.94 -16.25 11.91
C TYR A 229 7.60 -16.79 13.30
N GLN A 230 6.33 -16.99 13.60
CA GLN A 230 5.88 -17.55 14.86
C GLN A 230 6.35 -19.00 15.05
N VAL A 231 6.26 -19.84 14.01
CA VAL A 231 6.74 -21.24 14.04
C VAL A 231 8.24 -21.31 14.26
N TYR A 232 9.02 -20.43 13.65
CA TYR A 232 10.48 -20.39 13.77
C TYR A 232 10.98 -19.54 14.95
N GLY A 233 10.08 -19.00 15.79
CA GLY A 233 10.44 -18.21 16.97
C GLY A 233 11.10 -16.87 16.63
N ILE A 234 10.81 -16.31 15.47
CA ILE A 234 11.33 -15.00 15.04
C ILE A 234 10.51 -13.90 15.72
N ALA A 235 11.18 -13.03 16.46
CA ALA A 235 10.54 -11.90 17.11
C ALA A 235 9.99 -10.91 16.08
N GLN A 236 8.86 -10.28 16.41
CA GLN A 236 8.31 -9.19 15.60
C GLN A 236 9.27 -7.99 15.57
N ILE A 237 9.29 -7.29 14.44
CA ILE A 237 10.03 -6.03 14.32
C ILE A 237 9.30 -4.97 15.17
N PRO A 238 10.02 -4.28 16.06
CA PRO A 238 9.41 -3.21 16.85
C PRO A 238 9.11 -1.99 15.98
N GLY A 239 8.02 -1.30 16.30
CA GLY A 239 7.60 -0.08 15.62
C GLY A 239 6.85 -0.30 14.31
N GLU A 240 6.82 0.74 13.47
CA GLU A 240 6.10 0.76 12.20
C GLU A 240 7.06 0.65 11.02
N ILE A 241 6.77 -0.22 10.05
CA ILE A 241 7.59 -0.39 8.85
C ILE A 241 7.31 0.77 7.89
N VAL A 242 8.36 1.48 7.48
CA VAL A 242 8.27 2.57 6.50
C VAL A 242 8.92 2.21 5.16
N LYS A 243 9.68 1.11 5.11
CA LYS A 243 10.24 0.58 3.87
C LYS A 243 10.42 -0.92 3.99
N GLY A 244 10.05 -1.63 2.94
CA GLY A 244 10.31 -3.05 2.73
C GLY A 244 10.96 -3.29 1.37
N ASN A 245 11.91 -4.22 1.32
CA ASN A 245 12.56 -4.66 0.09
C ASN A 245 12.71 -6.17 0.14
N VAL A 246 12.29 -6.84 -0.92
CA VAL A 246 12.29 -8.30 -1.01
C VAL A 246 13.08 -8.74 -2.22
N LYS A 247 13.97 -9.71 -2.04
CA LYS A 247 14.82 -10.27 -3.09
C LYS A 247 14.79 -11.78 -3.04
N LYS A 248 14.56 -12.41 -4.19
CA LYS A 248 14.70 -13.87 -4.38
C LYS A 248 16.03 -14.18 -5.04
N PHE A 249 16.75 -15.14 -4.52
CA PHE A 249 17.99 -15.64 -5.10
C PHE A 249 17.82 -17.13 -5.34
N GLU A 250 18.09 -17.57 -6.55
CA GLU A 250 18.21 -18.99 -6.87
C GLU A 250 19.52 -19.55 -6.32
N LYS A 251 19.58 -20.85 -6.10
CA LYS A 251 20.75 -21.52 -5.53
C LYS A 251 21.97 -21.36 -6.41
N GLY A 252 23.02 -20.76 -5.85
CA GLY A 252 24.29 -20.53 -6.54
C GLY A 252 24.34 -19.22 -7.35
N GLU A 253 23.27 -18.45 -7.35
CA GLU A 253 23.25 -17.14 -8.00
C GLU A 253 23.55 -16.02 -7.00
N ASP A 254 24.36 -15.05 -7.42
CA ASP A 254 24.71 -13.87 -6.64
C ASP A 254 23.75 -12.70 -6.88
N ASP A 255 23.10 -12.68 -8.05
CA ASP A 255 22.11 -11.68 -8.40
C ASP A 255 20.67 -12.16 -8.10
N PRO A 256 19.79 -11.30 -7.61
CA PRO A 256 18.40 -11.67 -7.37
C PRO A 256 17.65 -11.88 -8.70
N THR A 257 16.89 -12.96 -8.78
CA THR A 257 15.99 -13.24 -9.90
C THR A 257 14.69 -12.44 -9.82
N VAL A 258 14.28 -12.07 -8.61
CA VAL A 258 13.12 -11.20 -8.32
C VAL A 258 13.55 -10.16 -7.32
N SER A 259 13.16 -8.91 -7.56
CA SER A 259 13.33 -7.83 -6.60
C SER A 259 12.13 -6.90 -6.67
N PHE A 260 11.53 -6.63 -5.52
CA PHE A 260 10.48 -5.64 -5.38
C PHE A 260 10.59 -4.96 -4.02
N GLY A 261 9.98 -3.80 -3.91
CA GLY A 261 9.96 -3.08 -2.65
C GLY A 261 8.85 -2.04 -2.61
N ILE A 262 8.59 -1.58 -1.40
CA ILE A 262 7.65 -0.52 -1.10
C ILE A 262 8.26 0.40 -0.06
N GLU A 263 8.05 1.68 -0.19
CA GLU A 263 8.53 2.67 0.78
C GLU A 263 7.54 3.82 0.95
N MET A 264 7.46 4.33 2.15
CA MET A 264 6.75 5.56 2.48
C MET A 264 7.66 6.74 2.18
N VAL A 265 7.25 7.57 1.22
CA VAL A 265 8.03 8.75 0.77
C VAL A 265 7.64 9.98 1.57
N GLU A 266 6.33 10.15 1.83
CA GLU A 266 5.78 11.27 2.61
C GLU A 266 4.67 10.78 3.52
N LEU A 267 4.62 11.33 4.73
CA LEU A 267 3.51 11.15 5.66
C LEU A 267 3.43 12.38 6.55
N TYR A 268 2.38 13.18 6.40
CA TYR A 268 2.17 14.36 7.23
C TYR A 268 0.69 14.79 7.28
N VAL A 269 0.40 15.63 8.26
CA VAL A 269 -0.89 16.31 8.39
C VAL A 269 -0.78 17.67 7.72
N GLU A 270 -1.78 18.03 6.96
CA GLU A 270 -1.90 19.33 6.31
C GLU A 270 -3.32 19.91 6.47
N ASP A 271 -3.51 21.17 6.12
CA ASP A 271 -4.81 21.79 6.10
C ASP A 271 -5.73 21.09 5.09
N TYR A 272 -7.00 21.00 5.44
CA TYR A 272 -7.99 20.36 4.59
C TYR A 272 -8.17 21.10 3.26
N ASP A 273 -8.04 20.37 2.16
CA ASP A 273 -8.31 20.87 0.81
C ASP A 273 -9.47 20.06 0.19
N GLU A 274 -10.66 20.67 0.17
CA GLU A 274 -11.88 20.04 -0.37
C GLU A 274 -11.69 19.53 -1.81
N LYS A 275 -10.90 20.23 -2.62
CA LYS A 275 -10.66 19.85 -4.02
C LYS A 275 -9.99 18.48 -4.17
N ARG A 276 -9.30 18.03 -3.13
CA ARG A 276 -8.69 16.69 -3.10
C ARG A 276 -9.72 15.57 -3.00
N PHE A 277 -10.95 15.90 -2.59
CA PHE A 277 -12.02 14.94 -2.33
C PHE A 277 -13.24 15.15 -3.25
N LEU A 278 -13.01 15.74 -4.41
CA LEU A 278 -14.03 15.95 -5.44
C LEU A 278 -13.52 15.38 -6.77
N ILE A 279 -14.44 14.80 -7.54
CA ILE A 279 -14.19 14.53 -8.95
C ILE A 279 -14.11 15.89 -9.67
N PRO A 280 -13.08 16.16 -10.49
CA PRO A 280 -13.00 17.41 -11.22
C PRO A 280 -14.21 17.65 -12.13
N ASP A 281 -14.66 18.90 -12.23
CA ASP A 281 -15.88 19.27 -12.98
C ASP A 281 -15.79 18.99 -14.50
N ASP A 282 -14.59 18.81 -15.04
CA ASP A 282 -14.31 18.52 -16.44
C ASP A 282 -14.20 17.02 -16.76
N PHE A 283 -14.56 16.15 -15.79
CA PHE A 283 -14.60 14.70 -16.00
C PHE A 283 -16.01 14.26 -16.44
N GLU A 284 -16.07 13.29 -17.33
CA GLU A 284 -17.32 12.71 -17.82
C GLU A 284 -17.64 11.41 -17.08
N PHE A 285 -18.92 11.24 -16.71
CA PHE A 285 -19.38 9.99 -16.13
C PHE A 285 -19.56 8.95 -17.24
N VAL A 286 -19.00 7.76 -17.04
CA VAL A 286 -19.16 6.61 -17.92
C VAL A 286 -19.79 5.45 -17.15
N ASP A 287 -20.77 4.76 -17.79
CA ASP A 287 -21.49 3.62 -17.19
C ASP A 287 -20.68 2.31 -17.31
#